data_e64bf4b9595a128fb292042130c3ffd7
#
_entry.id   e64bf4b9595a128fb292042130c3ffd7
#
_cell.length_a   1.000
_cell.length_b   1.000
_cell.length_c   1.000
_cell.angle_alpha   90.00
_cell.angle_beta   90.00
_cell.angle_gamma   90.00
#
_symmetry.space_group_name_H-M   'P 1'
#
loop_
_entity.id
_entity.type
_entity.pdbx_description
1 polymer ?
#
loop_
_entity_poly.entity_id
_entity_poly.type
_entity_poly.pdbx_seq_one_letter_code
_entity_poly.pdbx_strand_id
1 'polypeptide(L)'
;MSKIIFFDIDGTLYDSRIGIPESTVNALNRLIANEHKIVMCTGRSKGMIPEEYFHMGFDGVILGAGTYVEYEGKILHQELMTPEEVQTVIDWGKKQKIGIILEGEKYGYYDPENTDDYYIAMKNKTEADCKTTLYPLNEAVDVPKWTYHHMELSKKPEIEEILGHKYKGTYHEPVNSVEFVPLGVNKAKG
;
A
#
# COMPACT_ATOMS: atom_id res chain seq x y z
N MET A 1 21.35 -14.12 21.62
CA MET A 1 20.04 -13.54 22.00
C MET A 1 19.29 -13.27 20.69
N SER A 2 18.15 -13.92 20.48
CA SER A 2 17.30 -13.69 19.30
C SER A 2 16.72 -12.28 19.34
N LYS A 3 16.51 -11.67 18.16
CA LYS A 3 15.90 -10.35 17.98
C LYS A 3 14.79 -10.44 16.97
N ILE A 4 13.83 -9.51 17.03
CA ILE A 4 12.85 -9.26 15.98
C ILE A 4 13.33 -8.03 15.20
N ILE A 5 13.38 -8.13 13.87
CA ILE A 5 13.89 -7.09 12.99
C ILE A 5 12.83 -6.78 11.94
N PHE A 6 12.41 -5.53 11.85
CA PHE A 6 11.41 -5.04 10.91
C PHE A 6 12.10 -4.42 9.70
N PHE A 7 11.67 -4.80 8.50
CA PHE A 7 12.21 -4.32 7.24
C PHE A 7 11.15 -3.61 6.41
N ASP A 8 11.42 -2.39 6.00
CA ASP A 8 10.63 -1.74 4.95
C ASP A 8 11.04 -2.32 3.57
N ILE A 9 10.15 -2.22 2.58
CA ILE A 9 10.42 -2.65 1.21
C ILE A 9 11.14 -1.53 0.46
N ASP A 10 10.47 -0.42 0.22
CA ASP A 10 10.91 0.62 -0.68
C ASP A 10 12.10 1.42 -0.13
N GLY A 11 13.23 1.36 -0.86
CA GLY A 11 14.47 1.99 -0.42
C GLY A 11 15.21 1.26 0.70
N THR A 12 14.72 0.07 1.13
CA THR A 12 15.37 -0.77 2.15
C THR A 12 15.70 -2.15 1.59
N LEU A 13 14.68 -2.98 1.30
CA LEU A 13 14.89 -4.29 0.67
C LEU A 13 14.93 -4.18 -0.86
N TYR A 14 14.17 -3.26 -1.42
CA TYR A 14 13.97 -3.06 -2.85
C TYR A 14 14.49 -1.70 -3.31
N ASP A 15 15.25 -1.70 -4.40
CA ASP A 15 15.66 -0.51 -5.17
C ASP A 15 15.00 -0.58 -6.56
N SER A 16 14.32 0.48 -6.97
CA SER A 16 13.56 0.52 -8.23
C SER A 16 14.41 0.32 -9.49
N ARG A 17 15.75 0.48 -9.39
CA ARG A 17 16.68 0.32 -10.53
C ARG A 17 17.21 -1.10 -10.69
N ILE A 18 17.34 -1.84 -9.58
CA ILE A 18 18.02 -3.15 -9.55
C ILE A 18 17.19 -4.26 -8.91
N GLY A 19 16.00 -3.93 -8.38
CA GLY A 19 15.17 -4.89 -7.63
C GLY A 19 15.69 -5.16 -6.22
N ILE A 20 15.52 -6.38 -5.73
CA ILE A 20 16.11 -6.83 -4.46
C ILE A 20 17.52 -7.36 -4.74
N PRO A 21 18.58 -6.71 -4.22
CA PRO A 21 19.95 -7.17 -4.43
C PRO A 21 20.20 -8.55 -3.82
N GLU A 22 21.06 -9.34 -4.43
CA GLU A 22 21.49 -10.64 -3.88
C GLU A 22 22.11 -10.50 -2.48
N SER A 23 22.82 -9.41 -2.22
CA SER A 23 23.36 -9.08 -0.88
C SER A 23 22.27 -8.95 0.19
N THR A 24 21.10 -8.41 -0.17
CA THR A 24 19.93 -8.31 0.72
C THR A 24 19.39 -9.71 1.03
N VAL A 25 19.19 -10.54 0.01
CA VAL A 25 18.74 -11.95 0.20
C VAL A 25 19.71 -12.72 1.10
N ASN A 26 21.01 -12.59 0.84
CA ASN A 26 22.04 -13.22 1.66
C ASN A 26 22.05 -12.72 3.12
N ALA A 27 21.77 -11.42 3.33
CA ALA A 27 21.68 -10.85 4.67
C ALA A 27 20.46 -11.41 5.43
N LEU A 28 19.28 -11.49 4.79
CA LEU A 28 18.07 -12.08 5.39
C LEU A 28 18.32 -13.56 5.76
N ASN A 29 18.89 -14.37 4.85
CA ASN A 29 19.22 -15.76 5.12
C ASN A 29 20.17 -15.92 6.32
N ARG A 30 21.14 -15.02 6.49
CA ARG A 30 22.05 -15.03 7.65
C ARG A 30 21.32 -14.68 8.95
N LEU A 31 20.33 -13.78 8.92
CA LEU A 31 19.52 -13.47 10.10
C LEU A 31 18.69 -14.69 10.53
N ILE A 32 18.04 -15.35 9.56
CA ILE A 32 17.26 -16.57 9.80
C ILE A 32 18.15 -17.66 10.38
N ALA A 33 19.34 -17.89 9.79
CA ALA A 33 20.30 -18.89 10.26
C ALA A 33 20.82 -18.61 11.70
N ASN A 34 20.78 -17.35 12.14
CA ASN A 34 21.12 -16.95 13.49
C ASN A 34 19.90 -16.88 14.43
N GLU A 35 18.77 -17.50 14.04
CA GLU A 35 17.54 -17.59 14.81
C GLU A 35 16.91 -16.25 15.17
N HIS A 36 17.16 -15.20 14.35
CA HIS A 36 16.45 -13.93 14.45
C HIS A 36 15.11 -14.05 13.76
N LYS A 37 14.11 -13.32 14.27
CA LYS A 37 12.80 -13.17 13.65
C LYS A 37 12.82 -11.97 12.71
N ILE A 38 12.32 -12.13 11.48
CA ILE A 38 12.26 -11.06 10.50
C ILE A 38 10.82 -10.77 10.12
N VAL A 39 10.45 -9.50 10.08
CA VAL A 39 9.09 -9.02 9.77
C VAL A 39 9.15 -8.00 8.65
N MET A 40 8.37 -8.21 7.60
CA MET A 40 8.17 -7.20 6.56
C MET A 40 7.24 -6.10 7.10
N CYS A 41 7.62 -4.81 6.94
CA CYS A 41 6.84 -3.70 7.46
C CYS A 41 6.77 -2.56 6.44
N THR A 42 5.70 -2.51 5.65
CA THR A 42 5.59 -1.63 4.48
C THR A 42 4.29 -0.84 4.43
N GLY A 43 4.32 0.30 3.68
CA GLY A 43 3.12 1.04 3.30
C GLY A 43 2.29 0.35 2.21
N ARG A 44 2.88 -0.59 1.44
CA ARG A 44 2.16 -1.31 0.38
C ARG A 44 1.10 -2.23 0.99
N SER A 45 -0.11 -2.24 0.41
CA SER A 45 -1.12 -3.26 0.71
C SER A 45 -0.71 -4.61 0.12
N LYS A 46 -1.30 -5.70 0.60
CA LYS A 46 -0.92 -7.08 0.24
C LYS A 46 -0.93 -7.31 -1.28
N GLY A 47 -1.98 -6.87 -1.98
CA GLY A 47 -2.09 -6.98 -3.43
C GLY A 47 -1.11 -6.11 -4.24
N MET A 48 -0.34 -5.25 -3.57
CA MET A 48 0.68 -4.39 -4.18
C MET A 48 2.11 -4.91 -3.93
N ILE A 49 2.24 -6.14 -3.43
CA ILE A 49 3.53 -6.77 -3.13
C ILE A 49 3.68 -8.01 -4.02
N PRO A 50 4.81 -8.13 -4.74
CA PRO A 50 5.11 -9.33 -5.51
C PRO A 50 5.07 -10.59 -4.65
N GLU A 51 4.44 -11.65 -5.13
CA GLU A 51 4.28 -12.90 -4.38
C GLU A 51 5.62 -13.47 -3.91
N GLU A 52 6.66 -13.36 -4.73
CA GLU A 52 7.99 -13.83 -4.39
C GLU A 52 8.58 -13.22 -3.12
N TYR A 53 8.11 -12.02 -2.68
CA TYR A 53 8.60 -11.39 -1.46
C TYR A 53 8.10 -12.12 -0.20
N PHE A 54 6.90 -12.68 -0.25
CA PHE A 54 6.37 -13.49 0.86
C PHE A 54 7.13 -14.81 1.06
N HIS A 55 7.86 -15.26 0.05
CA HIS A 55 8.69 -16.47 0.12
C HIS A 55 10.14 -16.23 0.57
N MET A 56 10.48 -15.00 1.02
CA MET A 56 11.83 -14.66 1.49
C MET A 56 12.09 -15.04 2.96
N GLY A 57 11.19 -15.78 3.58
CA GLY A 57 11.38 -16.34 4.93
C GLY A 57 10.97 -15.43 6.07
N PHE A 58 10.11 -14.43 5.83
CA PHE A 58 9.55 -13.59 6.88
C PHE A 58 8.66 -14.40 7.84
N ASP A 59 8.84 -14.19 9.14
CA ASP A 59 8.00 -14.77 10.20
C ASP A 59 6.65 -14.05 10.32
N GLY A 60 6.59 -12.80 9.87
CA GLY A 60 5.37 -12.00 9.88
C GLY A 60 5.42 -10.81 8.94
N VAL A 61 4.29 -10.15 8.78
CA VAL A 61 4.15 -8.98 7.91
C VAL A 61 3.25 -7.92 8.57
N ILE A 62 3.60 -6.63 8.35
CA ILE A 62 2.81 -5.44 8.65
C ILE A 62 2.66 -4.70 7.32
N LEU A 63 1.47 -4.75 6.73
CA LEU A 63 1.18 -4.24 5.39
C LEU A 63 0.17 -3.10 5.43
N GLY A 64 0.06 -2.35 4.31
CA GLY A 64 -0.88 -1.25 4.19
C GLY A 64 -0.69 -0.18 5.26
N ALA A 65 0.58 0.09 5.65
CA ALA A 65 0.90 0.98 6.77
C ALA A 65 0.32 0.54 8.13
N GLY A 66 0.03 -0.76 8.31
CA GLY A 66 -0.52 -1.33 9.54
C GLY A 66 -1.99 -1.73 9.45
N THR A 67 -2.64 -1.63 8.28
CA THR A 67 -4.01 -2.10 8.07
C THR A 67 -4.12 -3.62 8.07
N TYR A 68 -3.03 -4.31 7.83
CA TYR A 68 -2.94 -5.77 7.89
C TYR A 68 -1.69 -6.19 8.67
N VAL A 69 -1.89 -7.08 9.63
CA VAL A 69 -0.81 -7.65 10.46
C VAL A 69 -0.99 -9.16 10.53
N GLU A 70 0.04 -9.89 10.13
CA GLU A 70 0.09 -11.35 10.21
C GLU A 70 1.41 -11.78 10.85
N TYR A 71 1.36 -12.78 11.72
CA TYR A 71 2.54 -13.39 12.32
C TYR A 71 2.37 -14.91 12.41
N GLU A 72 3.36 -15.65 11.94
CA GLU A 72 3.37 -17.13 11.88
C GLU A 72 2.07 -17.70 11.25
N GLY A 73 1.58 -17.07 10.16
CA GLY A 73 0.39 -17.48 9.43
C GLY A 73 -0.94 -17.13 10.11
N LYS A 74 -0.91 -16.41 11.24
CA LYS A 74 -2.11 -15.96 11.94
C LYS A 74 -2.33 -14.47 11.73
N ILE A 75 -3.50 -14.09 11.19
CA ILE A 75 -3.91 -12.69 11.08
C ILE A 75 -4.21 -12.16 12.50
N LEU A 76 -3.47 -11.12 12.89
CA LEU A 76 -3.61 -10.45 14.19
C LEU A 76 -4.47 -9.20 14.08
N HIS A 77 -4.43 -8.52 12.92
CA HIS A 77 -5.21 -7.32 12.64
C HIS A 77 -5.51 -7.22 11.14
N GLN A 78 -6.73 -6.80 10.82
CA GLN A 78 -7.13 -6.44 9.46
C GLN A 78 -8.18 -5.34 9.53
N GLU A 79 -7.98 -4.27 8.79
CA GLU A 79 -8.92 -3.15 8.69
C GLU A 79 -9.18 -2.85 7.22
N LEU A 80 -10.46 -2.92 6.82
CA LEU A 80 -10.92 -2.72 5.46
C LEU A 80 -11.98 -1.61 5.42
N MET A 81 -12.05 -0.94 4.29
CA MET A 81 -13.15 -0.01 3.97
C MET A 81 -14.44 -0.79 3.75
N THR A 82 -15.56 -0.21 4.13
CA THR A 82 -16.87 -0.74 3.70
C THR A 82 -17.09 -0.51 2.20
N PRO A 83 -17.95 -1.29 1.54
CA PRO A 83 -18.30 -1.04 0.14
C PRO A 83 -18.82 0.38 -0.13
N GLU A 84 -19.56 0.95 0.81
CA GLU A 84 -20.08 2.32 0.73
C GLU A 84 -18.96 3.36 0.81
N GLU A 85 -17.95 3.13 1.65
CA GLU A 85 -16.77 4.00 1.73
C GLU A 85 -15.94 3.93 0.45
N VAL A 86 -15.73 2.72 -0.09
CA VAL A 86 -15.05 2.52 -1.39
C VAL A 86 -15.79 3.27 -2.49
N GLN A 87 -17.11 3.12 -2.59
CA GLN A 87 -17.90 3.84 -3.59
C GLN A 87 -17.83 5.36 -3.40
N THR A 88 -17.87 5.83 -2.16
CA THR A 88 -17.76 7.26 -1.83
C THR A 88 -16.44 7.86 -2.34
N VAL A 89 -15.31 7.20 -2.13
CA VAL A 89 -14.00 7.71 -2.59
C VAL A 89 -13.87 7.66 -4.11
N ILE A 90 -14.45 6.66 -4.76
CA ILE A 90 -14.50 6.56 -6.22
C ILE A 90 -15.33 7.72 -6.80
N ASP A 91 -16.54 7.92 -6.31
CA ASP A 91 -17.46 8.93 -6.82
C ASP A 91 -16.90 10.35 -6.62
N TRP A 92 -16.29 10.60 -5.46
CA TRP A 92 -15.66 11.87 -5.18
C TRP A 92 -14.47 12.12 -6.12
N GLY A 93 -13.58 11.14 -6.29
CA GLY A 93 -12.43 11.24 -7.19
C GLY A 93 -12.85 11.52 -8.64
N LYS A 94 -13.84 10.79 -9.14
CA LYS A 94 -14.42 11.00 -10.49
C LYS A 94 -15.05 12.40 -10.63
N LYS A 95 -15.84 12.84 -9.65
CA LYS A 95 -16.45 14.18 -9.63
C LYS A 95 -15.39 15.28 -9.67
N GLN A 96 -14.29 15.11 -8.95
CA GLN A 96 -13.18 16.07 -8.93
C GLN A 96 -12.20 15.92 -10.11
N LYS A 97 -12.38 14.90 -10.95
CA LYS A 97 -11.46 14.52 -12.05
C LYS A 97 -10.05 14.25 -11.55
N ILE A 98 -9.95 13.60 -10.41
CA ILE A 98 -8.68 13.22 -9.77
C ILE A 98 -8.44 11.75 -10.01
N GLY A 99 -7.19 11.38 -10.37
CA GLY A 99 -6.80 9.99 -10.52
C GLY A 99 -6.84 9.25 -9.18
N ILE A 100 -7.43 8.04 -9.15
CA ILE A 100 -7.52 7.21 -7.96
C ILE A 100 -6.89 5.83 -8.21
N ILE A 101 -6.07 5.39 -7.27
CA ILE A 101 -5.64 4.00 -7.15
C ILE A 101 -6.12 3.49 -5.80
N LEU A 102 -6.94 2.43 -5.82
CA LEU A 102 -7.29 1.69 -4.62
C LEU A 102 -6.31 0.53 -4.45
N GLU A 103 -5.84 0.35 -3.24
CA GLU A 103 -4.89 -0.72 -2.91
C GLU A 103 -5.61 -1.78 -2.08
N GLY A 104 -5.96 -2.89 -2.70
CA GLY A 104 -6.67 -4.00 -2.06
C GLY A 104 -5.73 -5.06 -1.50
N GLU A 105 -6.31 -6.02 -0.79
CA GLU A 105 -5.60 -7.18 -0.23
C GLU A 105 -5.14 -8.16 -1.32
N LYS A 106 -5.88 -8.24 -2.42
CA LYS A 106 -5.60 -9.17 -3.52
C LYS A 106 -4.99 -8.48 -4.74
N TYR A 107 -5.51 -7.32 -5.08
CA TYR A 107 -5.12 -6.55 -6.26
C TYR A 107 -5.12 -5.05 -5.95
N GLY A 108 -4.46 -4.26 -6.80
CA GLY A 108 -4.71 -2.84 -6.91
C GLY A 108 -5.76 -2.55 -7.98
N TYR A 109 -6.41 -1.37 -7.90
CA TYR A 109 -7.49 -1.01 -8.81
C TYR A 109 -7.33 0.43 -9.30
N TYR A 110 -7.69 0.67 -10.56
CA TYR A 110 -7.56 1.96 -11.22
C TYR A 110 -8.84 2.35 -11.98
N ASP A 111 -8.98 3.64 -12.31
CA ASP A 111 -10.09 4.14 -13.13
C ASP A 111 -9.75 4.03 -14.63
N PRO A 112 -10.35 3.08 -15.38
CA PRO A 112 -10.09 2.93 -16.81
C PRO A 112 -10.70 4.07 -17.65
N GLU A 113 -11.60 4.89 -17.08
CA GLU A 113 -12.22 6.03 -17.75
C GLU A 113 -11.38 7.31 -17.62
N ASN A 114 -10.40 7.33 -16.71
CA ASN A 114 -9.51 8.47 -16.53
C ASN A 114 -8.40 8.44 -17.60
N THR A 115 -8.44 9.43 -18.51
CA THR A 115 -7.51 9.57 -19.64
C THR A 115 -6.42 10.61 -19.42
N ASP A 116 -6.25 11.10 -18.19
CA ASP A 116 -5.19 12.04 -17.83
C ASP A 116 -3.82 11.38 -18.00
N ASP A 117 -2.92 12.00 -18.79
CA ASP A 117 -1.60 11.43 -19.12
C ASP A 117 -0.74 11.19 -17.88
N TYR A 118 -0.80 12.09 -16.88
CA TYR A 118 -0.06 11.92 -15.63
C TYR A 118 -0.59 10.73 -14.84
N TYR A 119 -1.90 10.59 -14.75
CA TYR A 119 -2.53 9.46 -14.08
C TYR A 119 -2.17 8.12 -14.74
N ILE A 120 -2.21 8.05 -16.07
CA ILE A 120 -1.81 6.87 -16.84
C ILE A 120 -0.34 6.53 -16.58
N ALA A 121 0.54 7.53 -16.56
CA ALA A 121 1.94 7.34 -16.25
C ALA A 121 2.14 6.80 -14.82
N MET A 122 1.40 7.33 -13.82
CA MET A 122 1.44 6.86 -12.44
C MET A 122 0.91 5.43 -12.31
N LYS A 123 -0.20 5.11 -12.98
CA LYS A 123 -0.75 3.74 -13.05
C LYS A 123 0.30 2.76 -13.59
N ASN A 124 0.93 3.08 -14.71
CA ASN A 124 1.94 2.22 -15.33
C ASN A 124 3.19 2.08 -14.45
N LYS A 125 3.60 3.18 -13.80
CA LYS A 125 4.70 3.15 -12.82
C LYS A 125 4.37 2.25 -11.63
N THR A 126 3.17 2.35 -11.10
CA THR A 126 2.70 1.52 -9.98
C THR A 126 2.74 0.03 -10.34
N GLU A 127 2.24 -0.34 -11.53
CA GLU A 127 2.30 -1.72 -12.01
C GLU A 127 3.75 -2.22 -12.15
N ALA A 128 4.64 -1.39 -12.67
CA ALA A 128 6.05 -1.73 -12.82
C ALA A 128 6.76 -1.90 -11.47
N ASP A 129 6.60 -0.95 -10.55
CA ASP A 129 7.26 -0.95 -9.24
C ASP A 129 6.73 -2.08 -8.32
N CYS A 130 5.44 -2.39 -8.43
CA CYS A 130 4.79 -3.45 -7.65
C CYS A 130 4.80 -4.80 -8.36
N LYS A 131 5.25 -4.88 -9.62
CA LYS A 131 5.18 -6.08 -10.48
C LYS A 131 3.79 -6.72 -10.46
N THR A 132 2.75 -5.91 -10.53
CA THR A 132 1.35 -6.32 -10.47
C THR A 132 0.57 -5.73 -11.64
N THR A 133 -0.62 -6.24 -11.86
CA THR A 133 -1.59 -5.64 -12.79
C THR A 133 -2.70 -4.99 -11.97
N LEU A 134 -3.04 -3.75 -12.31
CA LEU A 134 -4.19 -3.07 -11.72
C LEU A 134 -5.47 -3.43 -12.47
N TYR A 135 -6.54 -3.67 -11.73
CA TYR A 135 -7.86 -4.02 -12.25
C TYR A 135 -8.79 -2.79 -12.25
N PRO A 136 -9.90 -2.81 -13.02
CA PRO A 136 -10.87 -1.71 -13.00
C PRO A 136 -11.48 -1.47 -11.62
N LEU A 137 -11.78 -0.21 -11.27
CA LEU A 137 -12.35 0.18 -9.97
C LEU A 137 -13.66 -0.53 -9.62
N ASN A 138 -14.49 -0.88 -10.61
CA ASN A 138 -15.74 -1.60 -10.38
C ASN A 138 -15.56 -3.06 -9.92
N GLU A 139 -14.33 -3.57 -9.96
CA GLU A 139 -13.95 -4.89 -9.44
C GLU A 139 -13.33 -4.82 -8.03
N ALA A 140 -13.27 -3.61 -7.44
CA ALA A 140 -12.56 -3.38 -6.18
C ALA A 140 -13.23 -4.12 -5.01
N VAL A 141 -12.42 -4.93 -4.32
CA VAL A 141 -12.80 -5.67 -3.12
C VAL A 141 -11.66 -5.60 -2.09
N ASP A 142 -12.01 -5.72 -0.81
CA ASP A 142 -11.06 -5.82 0.30
C ASP A 142 -10.01 -4.70 0.28
N VAL A 143 -10.48 -3.44 0.17
CA VAL A 143 -9.63 -2.25 0.07
C VAL A 143 -9.36 -1.68 1.47
N PRO A 144 -8.11 -1.68 1.96
CA PRO A 144 -7.74 -1.04 3.22
C PRO A 144 -7.38 0.44 3.09
N LYS A 145 -6.93 0.89 1.90
CA LYS A 145 -6.41 2.25 1.67
C LYS A 145 -6.47 2.63 0.20
N TRP A 146 -6.31 3.94 -0.07
CA TRP A 146 -6.25 4.46 -1.45
C TRP A 146 -5.32 5.65 -1.56
N THR A 147 -4.97 5.99 -2.81
CA THR A 147 -4.18 7.17 -3.15
C THR A 147 -4.89 7.97 -4.25
N TYR A 148 -5.05 9.27 -4.01
CA TYR A 148 -5.40 10.22 -5.08
C TYR A 148 -4.14 10.79 -5.70
N HIS A 149 -4.09 10.77 -7.03
CA HIS A 149 -2.99 11.31 -7.82
C HIS A 149 -3.39 12.61 -8.50
N HIS A 150 -2.47 13.57 -8.56
CA HIS A 150 -2.71 14.90 -9.12
C HIS A 150 -3.78 15.67 -8.36
N MET A 151 -3.80 15.51 -7.04
CA MET A 151 -4.75 16.13 -6.13
C MET A 151 -4.15 17.38 -5.47
N GLU A 152 -4.78 18.53 -5.64
CA GLU A 152 -4.41 19.73 -4.90
C GLU A 152 -4.65 19.53 -3.39
N LEU A 153 -3.68 19.95 -2.56
CA LEU A 153 -3.76 19.82 -1.10
C LEU A 153 -5.00 20.53 -0.52
N SER A 154 -5.46 21.59 -1.17
CA SER A 154 -6.68 22.35 -0.80
C SER A 154 -7.95 21.50 -0.77
N LYS A 155 -8.01 20.41 -1.55
CA LYS A 155 -9.16 19.50 -1.62
C LYS A 155 -9.16 18.42 -0.53
N LYS A 156 -8.04 18.23 0.16
CA LYS A 156 -7.91 17.20 1.21
C LYS A 156 -8.95 17.34 2.34
N PRO A 157 -9.22 18.54 2.90
CA PRO A 157 -10.21 18.69 3.94
C PRO A 157 -11.63 18.27 3.53
N GLU A 158 -12.02 18.48 2.26
CA GLU A 158 -13.34 18.10 1.75
C GLU A 158 -13.56 16.59 1.82
N ILE A 159 -12.62 15.79 1.35
CA ILE A 159 -12.75 14.33 1.41
C ILE A 159 -12.63 13.79 2.85
N GLU A 160 -11.80 14.40 3.69
CA GLU A 160 -11.71 14.04 5.10
C GLU A 160 -13.03 14.35 5.85
N GLU A 161 -13.75 15.40 5.50
CA GLU A 161 -15.07 15.72 6.05
C GLU A 161 -16.12 14.68 5.60
N ILE A 162 -16.14 14.33 4.31
CA ILE A 162 -17.08 13.36 3.73
C ILE A 162 -16.96 11.99 4.41
N LEU A 163 -15.75 11.55 4.71
CA LEU A 163 -15.47 10.26 5.33
C LEU A 163 -15.62 10.25 6.86
N GLY A 164 -16.12 11.32 7.44
CA GLY A 164 -16.40 11.39 8.88
C GLY A 164 -15.17 11.27 9.76
N HIS A 165 -14.06 11.77 9.30
CA HIS A 165 -12.76 11.74 10.01
C HIS A 165 -12.25 10.31 10.33
N LYS A 166 -12.68 9.30 9.59
CA LYS A 166 -12.21 7.93 9.76
C LYS A 166 -10.83 7.69 9.17
N TYR A 167 -10.39 8.54 8.24
CA TYR A 167 -9.16 8.37 7.50
C TYR A 167 -8.25 9.58 7.63
N LYS A 168 -6.94 9.32 7.56
CA LYS A 168 -5.91 10.35 7.55
C LYS A 168 -5.24 10.40 6.18
N GLY A 169 -5.24 11.56 5.55
CA GLY A 169 -4.51 11.81 4.32
C GLY A 169 -3.08 12.27 4.58
N THR A 170 -2.11 11.60 3.95
CA THR A 170 -0.70 12.01 3.91
C THR A 170 -0.37 12.53 2.51
N TYR A 171 0.08 13.80 2.44
CA TYR A 171 0.44 14.44 1.18
C TYR A 171 1.90 14.20 0.80
N HIS A 172 2.13 13.83 -0.45
CA HIS A 172 3.44 13.57 -1.04
C HIS A 172 3.75 14.63 -2.11
N GLU A 173 4.38 15.73 -1.71
CA GLU A 173 4.65 16.91 -2.58
C GLU A 173 5.29 16.59 -3.93
N PRO A 174 6.37 15.79 -4.02
CA PRO A 174 7.04 15.62 -5.30
C PRO A 174 6.17 15.02 -6.41
N VAL A 175 5.14 14.27 -6.03
CA VAL A 175 4.25 13.54 -6.95
C VAL A 175 2.81 14.03 -6.88
N ASN A 176 2.55 15.08 -6.11
CA ASN A 176 1.23 15.70 -5.96
C ASN A 176 0.13 14.67 -5.68
N SER A 177 0.38 13.76 -4.74
CA SER A 177 -0.54 12.69 -4.38
C SER A 177 -0.88 12.72 -2.88
N VAL A 178 -2.04 12.20 -2.54
CA VAL A 178 -2.50 12.05 -1.16
C VAL A 178 -2.87 10.60 -0.90
N GLU A 179 -2.14 9.96 -0.02
CA GLU A 179 -2.42 8.61 0.46
C GLU A 179 -3.32 8.67 1.70
N PHE A 180 -4.39 7.90 1.70
CA PHE A 180 -5.34 7.81 2.81
C PHE A 180 -5.28 6.44 3.46
N VAL A 181 -5.14 6.45 4.78
CA VAL A 181 -5.16 5.26 5.65
C VAL A 181 -6.14 5.48 6.80
N PRO A 182 -6.69 4.42 7.42
CA PRO A 182 -7.55 4.55 8.60
C PRO A 182 -6.86 5.30 9.74
N LEU A 183 -7.65 6.09 10.48
CA LEU A 183 -7.16 6.84 11.65
C LEU A 183 -6.64 5.89 12.73
N GLY A 184 -5.47 6.23 13.25
CA GLY A 184 -4.86 5.44 14.32
C GLY A 184 -4.06 4.24 13.83
N VAL A 185 -4.14 3.90 12.53
CA VAL A 185 -3.30 2.87 11.89
C VAL A 185 -1.96 3.47 11.48
N ASN A 186 -0.89 2.79 11.78
CA ASN A 186 0.46 3.10 11.32
C ASN A 186 1.41 1.91 11.55
N LYS A 187 2.55 1.89 10.85
CA LYS A 187 3.58 0.84 10.93
C LYS A 187 4.04 0.51 12.36
N ALA A 188 4.00 1.47 13.29
CA ALA A 188 4.49 1.27 14.65
C ALA A 188 3.45 0.62 15.58
N LYS A 189 2.17 0.59 15.19
CA LYS A 189 1.09 -0.06 15.93
C LYS A 189 0.81 -1.48 15.44
N GLY A 190 1.16 -1.79 14.20
CA GLY A 190 1.15 -3.15 13.69
C GLY A 190 2.36 -3.91 14.22
#